data_c4e3ce3d6839674b881c9e5d8bc08127
#
_entry.id   c4e3ce3d6839674b881c9e5d8bc08127
#
_cell.length_a   1.000
_cell.length_b   1.000
_cell.length_c   1.000
_cell.angle_alpha   90.00
_cell.angle_beta   90.00
_cell.angle_gamma   90.00
#
_symmetry.space_group_name_H-M   'P 1'
#
loop_
_entity.id
_entity.type
_entity.pdbx_description
1 polymer ?
#
loop_
_entity_poly.entity_id
_entity_poly.type
_entity_poly.pdbx_seq_one_letter_code
_entity_poly.pdbx_strand_id
1 'polypeptide(L)'
;MKNTSVKFIFITGGVVSSLGKGLASASLGALLQARGYSVKLRKLDPYLNVDPGTMSPYQHGECYVTDDGAETDLDLGHYERFTGVPAKKSDNITTGKIYSDIIRKERKGKYL
;
A
#
# COMPACT_ATOMS: atom_id res chain seq x y z
N MET A 1 16.40 13.19 22.41
CA MET A 1 15.56 12.51 21.41
C MET A 1 15.51 13.34 20.14
N LYS A 2 15.95 12.77 19.04
CA LYS A 2 15.83 13.46 17.73
C LYS A 2 14.37 13.47 17.30
N ASN A 3 13.82 14.66 17.10
CA ASN A 3 12.50 14.83 16.53
C ASN A 3 12.61 14.58 15.02
N THR A 4 12.31 13.36 14.59
CA THR A 4 12.31 13.02 13.17
C THR A 4 10.93 13.32 12.59
N SER A 5 10.86 14.31 11.70
CA SER A 5 9.65 14.58 10.95
C SER A 5 9.53 13.58 9.79
N VAL A 6 8.37 12.96 9.65
CA VAL A 6 8.06 12.11 8.50
C VAL A 6 7.73 12.99 7.31
N LYS A 7 8.34 12.70 6.16
CA LYS A 7 8.01 13.33 4.89
C LYS A 7 7.11 12.39 4.08
N PHE A 8 6.06 12.93 3.52
CA PHE A 8 5.14 12.17 2.67
C PHE A 8 5.31 12.55 1.22
N ILE A 9 5.47 11.56 0.36
CA ILE A 9 5.54 11.74 -1.08
C ILE A 9 4.37 10.97 -1.69
N PHE A 10 3.48 11.68 -2.38
CA PHE A 10 2.32 11.08 -3.06
C PHE A 10 2.62 10.95 -4.55
N ILE A 11 2.53 9.73 -5.04
CA ILE A 11 2.70 9.44 -6.46
C ILE A 11 1.32 9.11 -7.02
N THR A 12 0.85 9.97 -7.90
CA THR A 12 -0.46 9.84 -8.54
C THR A 12 -0.30 9.74 -10.06
N GLY A 13 -1.31 9.25 -10.72
CA GLY A 13 -1.29 9.14 -12.17
C GLY A 13 -2.60 8.59 -12.70
N GLY A 14 -2.64 8.33 -14.00
CA GLY A 14 -3.82 7.79 -14.65
C GLY A 14 -4.21 6.40 -14.12
N VAL A 15 -5.46 6.02 -14.37
CA VAL A 15 -6.05 4.75 -13.89
C VAL A 15 -5.49 3.52 -14.61
N VAL A 16 -4.72 3.69 -15.68
CA VAL A 16 -4.12 2.58 -16.43
C VAL A 16 -2.94 2.03 -15.67
N SER A 17 -3.05 0.81 -15.18
CA SER A 17 -2.03 0.15 -14.34
C SER A 17 -0.70 -0.08 -15.07
N SER A 18 -0.71 -0.16 -16.40
CA SER A 18 0.49 -0.37 -17.21
C SER A 18 1.39 0.86 -17.37
N LEU A 19 1.04 1.99 -16.77
CA LEU A 19 1.85 3.22 -16.86
C LEU A 19 3.13 3.19 -16.01
N GLY A 20 3.31 2.17 -15.17
CA GLY A 20 4.55 1.99 -14.42
C GLY A 20 4.65 2.82 -13.13
N LYS A 21 3.54 3.34 -12.60
CA LYS A 21 3.54 4.07 -11.32
C LYS A 21 4.16 3.26 -10.18
N GLY A 22 3.83 1.98 -10.10
CA GLY A 22 4.37 1.09 -9.07
C GLY A 22 5.88 0.93 -9.17
N LEU A 23 6.40 0.73 -10.38
CA LEU A 23 7.85 0.64 -10.62
C LEU A 23 8.55 1.97 -10.36
N ALA A 24 7.95 3.08 -10.75
CA ALA A 24 8.49 4.41 -10.48
C ALA A 24 8.57 4.66 -8.97
N SER A 25 7.53 4.30 -8.22
CA SER A 25 7.50 4.42 -6.76
C SER A 25 8.58 3.58 -6.10
N ALA A 26 8.70 2.31 -6.51
CA ALA A 26 9.71 1.40 -5.99
C ALA A 26 11.13 1.90 -6.28
N SER A 27 11.37 2.39 -7.49
CA SER A 27 12.66 2.94 -7.89
C SER A 27 13.01 4.19 -7.10
N LEU A 28 12.07 5.10 -6.91
CA LEU A 28 12.28 6.30 -6.09
C LEU A 28 12.59 5.92 -4.64
N GLY A 29 11.87 4.94 -4.09
CA GLY A 29 12.14 4.44 -2.75
C GLY A 29 13.56 3.89 -2.60
N ALA A 30 14.02 3.09 -3.55
CA ALA A 30 15.37 2.56 -3.56
C ALA A 30 16.43 3.66 -3.67
N LEU A 31 16.20 4.66 -4.51
CA LEU A 31 17.11 5.80 -4.67
C LEU A 31 17.22 6.63 -3.39
N LEU A 32 16.10 6.86 -2.71
CA LEU A 32 16.10 7.57 -1.44
C LEU A 32 16.81 6.79 -0.34
N GLN A 33 16.65 5.47 -0.30
CA GLN A 33 17.40 4.60 0.62
C GLN A 33 18.92 4.71 0.35
N ALA A 34 19.32 4.71 -0.91
CA ALA A 34 20.72 4.84 -1.28
C ALA A 34 21.32 6.19 -0.81
N ARG A 35 20.47 7.19 -0.58
CA ARG A 35 20.87 8.48 -0.03
C ARG A 35 20.79 8.55 1.49
N GLY A 36 20.49 7.45 2.16
CA GLY A 36 20.48 7.36 3.61
C GLY A 36 19.14 7.60 4.28
N TYR A 37 18.05 7.71 3.52
CA TYR A 37 16.72 7.88 4.10
C TYR A 37 16.10 6.52 4.46
N SER A 38 15.34 6.49 5.54
CA SER A 38 14.47 5.36 5.85
C SER A 38 13.17 5.52 5.09
N VAL A 39 12.81 4.54 4.27
CA VAL A 39 11.69 4.64 3.33
C VAL A 39 10.68 3.55 3.61
N LYS A 40 9.40 3.92 3.58
CA LYS A 40 8.28 2.99 3.64
C LYS A 40 7.35 3.30 2.48
N LEU A 41 7.05 2.29 1.67
CA LEU A 41 6.11 2.41 0.56
C LEU A 41 4.74 1.87 0.97
N ARG A 42 3.69 2.55 0.57
CA ARG A 42 2.31 2.13 0.77
C ARG A 42 1.53 2.31 -0.51
N LYS A 43 0.59 1.42 -0.72
CA LYS A 43 -0.32 1.48 -1.86
C LYS A 43 -1.73 1.78 -1.39
N LEU A 44 -2.36 2.76 -2.05
CA LEU A 44 -3.74 3.13 -1.84
C LEU A 44 -4.55 2.69 -3.05
N ASP A 45 -5.45 1.76 -2.85
CA ASP A 45 -6.32 1.25 -3.90
C ASP A 45 -7.78 1.67 -3.66
N PRO A 46 -8.48 2.20 -4.67
CA PRO A 46 -9.84 2.68 -4.50
C PRO A 46 -10.90 1.57 -4.50
N TYR A 47 -10.52 0.32 -4.25
CA TYR A 47 -11.46 -0.80 -4.24
C TYR A 47 -12.43 -0.68 -3.07
N LEU A 48 -13.71 -0.99 -3.32
CA LEU A 48 -14.68 -1.17 -2.26
C LEU A 48 -14.44 -2.46 -1.47
N ASN A 49 -13.76 -3.42 -2.07
CA ASN A 49 -13.40 -4.66 -1.44
C ASN A 49 -12.34 -4.42 -0.36
N VAL A 50 -12.46 -5.16 0.74
CA VAL A 50 -11.49 -5.07 1.85
C VAL A 50 -10.11 -5.54 1.38
N ASP A 51 -10.08 -6.56 0.55
CA ASP A 51 -8.86 -7.06 -0.08
C ASP A 51 -9.15 -7.54 -1.51
N PRO A 52 -8.12 -7.75 -2.34
CA PRO A 52 -8.32 -8.19 -3.71
C PRO A 52 -8.81 -9.64 -3.84
N GLY A 53 -8.77 -10.44 -2.79
CA GLY A 53 -9.21 -11.84 -2.82
C GLY A 53 -10.70 -12.02 -3.12
N THR A 54 -11.51 -11.00 -2.90
CA THR A 54 -12.94 -10.99 -3.22
C THR A 54 -13.27 -10.38 -4.58
N MET A 55 -12.26 -9.98 -5.33
CA MET A 55 -12.40 -9.39 -6.67
C MET A 55 -12.14 -10.43 -7.74
N SER A 56 -12.66 -10.18 -8.95
CA SER A 56 -12.30 -10.97 -10.11
C SER A 56 -10.81 -10.80 -10.46
N PRO A 57 -10.09 -11.89 -10.77
CA PRO A 57 -8.70 -11.78 -11.22
C PRO A 57 -8.50 -10.88 -12.43
N TYR A 58 -9.53 -10.73 -13.27
CA TYR A 58 -9.48 -9.80 -14.41
C TYR A 58 -9.45 -8.34 -13.98
N GLN A 59 -9.89 -8.03 -12.76
CA GLN A 59 -9.93 -6.67 -12.23
C GLN A 59 -8.67 -6.28 -11.50
N HIS A 60 -8.03 -7.20 -10.77
CA HIS A 60 -6.86 -6.90 -9.95
C HIS A 60 -5.56 -7.52 -10.47
N GLY A 61 -5.63 -8.44 -11.44
CA GLY A 61 -4.46 -9.17 -11.92
C GLY A 61 -3.92 -10.15 -10.88
N GLU A 62 -2.59 -10.21 -10.75
CA GLU A 62 -1.94 -11.07 -9.78
C GLU A 62 -1.98 -10.47 -8.37
N CYS A 63 -2.10 -11.34 -7.37
CA CYS A 63 -1.99 -10.97 -5.96
C CYS A 63 -0.60 -11.27 -5.44
N TYR A 64 -0.16 -10.47 -4.50
CA TYR A 64 1.04 -10.70 -3.70
C TYR A 64 0.63 -11.00 -2.26
N VAL A 65 1.20 -12.04 -1.67
CA VAL A 65 0.94 -12.39 -0.27
C VAL A 65 2.08 -11.86 0.59
N THR A 66 1.75 -11.01 1.56
CA THR A 66 2.74 -10.45 2.48
C THR A 66 3.21 -11.49 3.50
N ASP A 67 4.33 -11.22 4.18
CA ASP A 67 4.86 -12.11 5.21
C ASP A 67 3.87 -12.31 6.37
N ASP A 68 3.03 -11.33 6.64
CA ASP A 68 1.97 -11.44 7.65
C ASP A 68 0.63 -11.97 7.10
N GLY A 69 0.65 -12.56 5.90
CA GLY A 69 -0.44 -13.36 5.35
C GLY A 69 -1.58 -12.59 4.68
N ALA A 70 -1.38 -11.33 4.32
CA ALA A 70 -2.39 -10.57 3.61
C ALA A 70 -2.28 -10.76 2.10
N GLU A 71 -3.41 -10.96 1.43
CA GLU A 71 -3.49 -10.82 -0.02
C GLU A 71 -3.51 -9.34 -0.39
N THR A 72 -2.61 -8.92 -1.26
CA THR A 72 -2.44 -7.52 -1.65
C THR A 72 -2.21 -7.39 -3.14
N ASP A 73 -2.15 -6.15 -3.60
CA ASP A 73 -1.78 -5.86 -4.98
C ASP A 73 -0.32 -6.26 -5.26
N LEU A 74 -0.05 -6.66 -6.49
CA LEU A 74 1.28 -7.10 -6.93
C LEU A 74 2.36 -6.04 -6.73
N ASP A 75 2.01 -4.76 -6.77
CA ASP A 75 2.97 -3.68 -6.58
C ASP A 75 3.72 -3.77 -5.26
N LEU A 76 3.12 -4.36 -4.21
CA LEU A 76 3.81 -4.56 -2.95
C LEU A 76 4.99 -5.51 -3.08
N GLY A 77 4.91 -6.48 -3.98
CA GLY A 77 6.03 -7.35 -4.32
C GLY A 77 7.20 -6.58 -4.95
N HIS A 78 6.90 -5.65 -5.83
CA HIS A 78 7.91 -4.76 -6.41
C HIS A 78 8.53 -3.84 -5.35
N TYR A 79 7.73 -3.29 -4.46
CA TYR A 79 8.21 -2.43 -3.37
C TYR A 79 9.20 -3.19 -2.48
N GLU A 80 8.87 -4.41 -2.09
CA GLU A 80 9.74 -5.26 -1.27
C GLU A 80 11.04 -5.60 -2.01
N ARG A 81 10.92 -5.96 -3.28
CA ARG A 81 12.09 -6.33 -4.10
C ARG A 81 13.06 -5.17 -4.25
N PHE A 82 12.57 -3.96 -4.47
CA PHE A 82 13.42 -2.79 -4.74
C PHE A 82 14.00 -2.19 -3.48
N THR A 83 13.25 -2.22 -2.38
CA THR A 83 13.67 -1.57 -1.13
C THR A 83 14.26 -2.53 -0.10
N GLY A 84 14.03 -3.83 -0.26
CA GLY A 84 14.40 -4.82 0.75
C GLY A 84 13.60 -4.73 2.05
N VAL A 85 12.56 -3.91 2.10
CA VAL A 85 11.71 -3.75 3.28
C VAL A 85 10.48 -4.64 3.12
N PRO A 86 10.25 -5.60 4.03
CA PRO A 86 9.09 -6.48 3.94
C PRO A 86 7.78 -5.71 3.97
N ALA A 87 6.90 -6.02 3.04
CA ALA A 87 5.56 -5.46 3.01
C ALA A 87 4.68 -6.12 4.08
N LYS A 88 3.79 -5.32 4.67
CA LYS A 88 2.85 -5.75 5.70
C LYS A 88 1.41 -5.48 5.25
N LYS A 89 0.45 -6.10 5.94
CA LYS A 89 -0.99 -5.84 5.72
C LYS A 89 -1.32 -4.35 5.69
N SER A 90 -0.69 -3.57 6.58
CA SER A 90 -0.91 -2.13 6.70
C SER A 90 -0.35 -1.31 5.54
N ASP A 91 0.41 -1.91 4.65
CA ASP A 91 1.03 -1.19 3.53
C ASP A 91 0.14 -1.17 2.28
N ASN A 92 -0.93 -1.93 2.27
CA ASN A 92 -1.97 -1.84 1.26
C ASN A 92 -3.28 -1.39 1.91
N ILE A 93 -3.76 -0.24 1.52
CA ILE A 93 -4.98 0.36 2.06
C ILE A 93 -6.01 0.43 0.93
N THR A 94 -7.18 -0.17 1.17
CA THR A 94 -8.32 -0.08 0.25
C THR A 94 -9.41 0.79 0.84
N THR A 95 -10.27 1.33 -0.01
CA THR A 95 -11.48 2.04 0.44
C THR A 95 -12.32 1.15 1.37
N GLY A 96 -12.45 -0.13 1.02
CA GLY A 96 -13.20 -1.09 1.85
C GLY A 96 -12.61 -1.29 3.23
N LYS A 97 -11.28 -1.30 3.37
CA LYS A 97 -10.62 -1.36 4.69
C LYS A 97 -10.94 -0.13 5.53
N ILE A 98 -10.92 1.05 4.94
CA ILE A 98 -11.24 2.32 5.63
C ILE A 98 -12.68 2.30 6.12
N TYR A 99 -13.63 1.98 5.25
CA TYR A 99 -15.04 1.91 5.63
C TYR A 99 -15.30 0.87 6.70
N SER A 100 -14.72 -0.31 6.58
CA SER A 100 -14.84 -1.37 7.58
C SER A 100 -14.35 -0.92 8.94
N ASP A 101 -13.22 -0.23 9.00
CA ASP A 101 -12.66 0.27 10.26
C ASP A 101 -13.54 1.37 10.87
N ILE A 102 -14.01 2.30 10.06
CA ILE A 102 -14.89 3.39 10.50
C ILE A 102 -16.19 2.82 11.07
N ILE A 103 -16.84 1.91 10.36
CA ILE A 103 -18.09 1.29 10.81
C ILE A 103 -17.86 0.53 12.12
N ARG A 104 -16.81 -0.26 12.19
CA ARG A 104 -16.46 -1.00 13.41
C ARG A 104 -16.25 -0.07 14.61
N LYS A 105 -15.55 1.04 14.42
CA LYS A 105 -15.32 2.05 15.46
C LYS A 105 -16.61 2.76 15.85
N GLU A 106 -17.44 3.11 14.87
CA GLU A 106 -18.74 3.73 15.14
C GLU A 106 -19.61 2.82 16.00
N ARG A 107 -19.72 1.54 15.66
CA ARG A 107 -20.50 0.57 16.43
C ARG A 107 -19.99 0.38 17.85
N LYS A 108 -18.74 0.70 18.13
CA LYS A 108 -18.14 0.70 19.48
C LYS A 108 -18.20 2.05 20.20
N GLY A 109 -18.86 3.02 19.63
CA GLY A 109 -19.00 4.36 20.23
C GLY A 109 -17.72 5.19 20.22
N LYS A 110 -16.79 4.94 19.30
CA LYS A 110 -15.51 5.67 19.26
C LYS A 110 -15.60 7.10 18.74
N TYR A 111 -16.74 7.46 18.17
CA TYR A 111 -16.96 8.81 17.60
C TYR A 111 -18.01 9.61 18.40
N LEU A 112 -18.26 9.29 19.65
CA LEU A 112 -19.15 10.03 20.53
C LEU A 112 -18.52 11.33 21.03
#